data_2f91fca4373a74fd4e118ea13a93839d
#
_entry.id   2f91fca4373a74fd4e118ea13a93839d
#
_cell.length_a   1.000
_cell.length_b   1.000
_cell.length_c   1.000
_cell.angle_alpha   90.00
_cell.angle_beta   90.00
_cell.angle_gamma   90.00
#
_symmetry.space_group_name_H-M   'P 1'
#
loop_
_entity.id
_entity.type
_entity.pdbx_description
1 polymer ?
#
loop_
_entity_poly.entity_id
_entity_poly.type
_entity_poly.pdbx_seq_one_letter_code
_entity_poly.pdbx_strand_id
1 'polypeptide(L)'
;MTEKSQVADIDRSIYDIRDAEHDAYRMEAGLTPAIVEKLSKEKNDPAWMEQFRLESLQIYNNMRVPDWGPSLDGLDIDHIATYVRPNTKMQNNWENVPQDIKDTFERLGIPQAERKSLAGVGAQYDSELVYHNVRAEVAAQGVVYTDMESALHGEYAEMVRKYFMKLVTPRDHKFAALHGAVWSGGSFVYVPKGVQVSIPLQSYFRLNAKGAGQFEHTLIIVDEGASLHFIEGCSAPKYNVANLHAGCVELYVKKGAKLRYSTIENWSKNMYNLNTKRALVEE
;
A
#
# COMPACT_ATOMS: atom_id res chain seq x y z
N MET A 1 35.18 -22.96 11.92
CA MET A 1 33.97 -22.44 12.62
C MET A 1 33.87 -20.95 12.25
N THR A 2 33.02 -20.64 11.33
CA THR A 2 32.74 -19.24 10.95
C THR A 2 31.96 -18.58 12.08
N GLU A 3 32.55 -17.57 12.71
CA GLU A 3 31.83 -16.70 13.65
C GLU A 3 30.59 -16.16 12.94
N LYS A 4 29.42 -16.55 13.43
CA LYS A 4 28.18 -15.83 13.05
C LYS A 4 28.32 -14.44 13.60
N SER A 5 28.43 -13.43 12.73
CA SER A 5 28.31 -12.05 13.12
C SER A 5 26.94 -11.86 13.81
N GLN A 6 26.94 -11.74 15.12
CA GLN A 6 25.78 -11.27 15.85
C GLN A 6 25.62 -9.81 15.48
N VAL A 7 24.68 -9.52 14.59
CA VAL A 7 24.15 -8.18 14.48
C VAL A 7 23.50 -7.90 15.84
N ALA A 8 24.07 -6.96 16.59
CA ALA A 8 23.49 -6.51 17.85
C ALA A 8 22.00 -6.21 17.64
N ASP A 9 21.16 -6.67 18.56
CA ASP A 9 19.73 -6.38 18.49
C ASP A 9 19.55 -4.86 18.37
N ILE A 10 19.07 -4.42 17.19
CA ILE A 10 18.73 -3.02 16.97
C ILE A 10 17.62 -2.68 17.94
N ASP A 11 17.80 -1.64 18.73
CA ASP A 11 16.72 -1.14 19.60
C ASP A 11 15.54 -0.71 18.73
N ARG A 12 14.49 -1.49 18.76
CA ARG A 12 13.27 -1.27 17.98
C ARG A 12 12.23 -0.44 18.73
N SER A 13 12.50 -0.02 19.95
CA SER A 13 11.54 0.72 20.77
C SER A 13 11.03 1.99 20.09
N ILE A 14 11.87 2.63 19.29
CA ILE A 14 11.50 3.81 18.49
C ILE A 14 10.49 3.49 17.37
N TYR A 15 10.41 2.23 16.92
CA TYR A 15 9.50 1.77 15.85
C TYR A 15 8.24 1.12 16.38
N ASP A 16 8.25 0.67 17.65
CA ASP A 16 7.11 0.03 18.33
C ASP A 16 6.12 1.05 18.93
N ILE A 17 6.20 2.32 18.49
CA ILE A 17 5.30 3.38 18.91
C ILE A 17 3.89 3.03 18.45
N ARG A 18 2.94 3.17 19.39
CA ARG A 18 1.52 3.00 19.13
C ARG A 18 0.84 4.31 19.41
N ASP A 19 0.08 4.77 18.43
CA ASP A 19 -0.85 5.85 18.69
C ASP A 19 -2.10 5.28 19.36
N ALA A 20 -2.81 6.12 20.11
CA ALA A 20 -4.11 5.73 20.63
C ALA A 20 -5.04 5.35 19.45
N GLU A 21 -5.86 4.31 19.64
CA GLU A 21 -6.85 3.93 18.62
C GLU A 21 -7.93 5.02 18.57
N HIS A 22 -7.96 5.78 17.49
CA HIS A 22 -8.93 6.83 17.18
C HIS A 22 -9.57 6.58 15.81
N ASP A 23 -10.03 5.35 15.60
CA ASP A 23 -10.66 4.97 14.35
C ASP A 23 -12.00 5.72 14.17
N ALA A 24 -12.19 6.40 13.06
CA ALA A 24 -13.51 6.93 12.69
C ALA A 24 -14.46 5.80 12.31
N TYR A 25 -13.90 4.72 11.76
CA TYR A 25 -14.65 3.55 11.37
C TYR A 25 -13.74 2.32 11.36
N ARG A 26 -14.25 1.21 11.87
CA ARG A 26 -13.60 -0.09 11.80
C ARG A 26 -14.61 -1.12 11.30
N MET A 27 -14.24 -1.83 10.24
CA MET A 27 -15.05 -2.93 9.73
C MET A 27 -14.99 -4.13 10.66
N GLU A 28 -16.04 -4.90 10.72
CA GLU A 28 -16.07 -6.18 11.42
C GLU A 28 -14.95 -7.08 10.90
N ALA A 29 -14.34 -7.85 11.80
CA ALA A 29 -13.32 -8.82 11.42
C ALA A 29 -13.91 -9.95 10.57
N GLY A 30 -13.06 -10.52 9.73
CA GLY A 30 -13.44 -11.64 8.86
C GLY A 30 -13.57 -11.27 7.39
N LEU A 31 -13.94 -12.25 6.59
CA LEU A 31 -14.02 -12.13 5.13
C LEU A 31 -15.26 -12.85 4.59
N THR A 32 -16.34 -12.10 4.43
CA THR A 32 -17.63 -12.57 3.89
C THR A 32 -18.10 -11.70 2.72
N PRO A 33 -19.04 -12.18 1.87
CA PRO A 33 -19.61 -11.33 0.82
C PRO A 33 -20.18 -10.02 1.37
N ALA A 34 -20.86 -10.04 2.51
CA ALA A 34 -21.43 -8.84 3.13
C ALA A 34 -20.35 -7.83 3.54
N ILE A 35 -19.19 -8.29 4.04
CA ILE A 35 -18.05 -7.43 4.37
C ILE A 35 -17.49 -6.80 3.09
N VAL A 36 -17.31 -7.56 2.02
CA VAL A 36 -16.79 -7.06 0.74
C VAL A 36 -17.74 -6.05 0.11
N GLU A 37 -19.05 -6.30 0.09
CA GLU A 37 -20.06 -5.35 -0.39
C GLU A 37 -20.08 -4.06 0.45
N LYS A 38 -19.95 -4.19 1.78
CA LYS A 38 -19.88 -3.06 2.69
C LYS A 38 -18.63 -2.21 2.44
N LEU A 39 -17.48 -2.86 2.19
CA LEU A 39 -16.24 -2.17 1.80
C LEU A 39 -16.42 -1.44 0.47
N SER A 40 -16.99 -2.09 -0.53
CA SER A 40 -17.25 -1.49 -1.84
C SER A 40 -18.13 -0.25 -1.74
N LYS A 41 -19.19 -0.29 -0.91
CA LYS A 41 -20.04 0.88 -0.62
C LYS A 41 -19.28 1.99 0.10
N GLU A 42 -18.47 1.65 1.10
CA GLU A 42 -17.65 2.61 1.86
C GLU A 42 -16.66 3.34 0.94
N LYS A 43 -16.10 2.63 -0.05
CA LYS A 43 -15.18 3.15 -1.05
C LYS A 43 -15.89 3.79 -2.26
N ASN A 44 -17.23 3.71 -2.32
CA ASN A 44 -18.03 4.18 -3.45
C ASN A 44 -17.55 3.60 -4.79
N ASP A 45 -17.23 2.32 -4.79
CA ASP A 45 -16.66 1.63 -5.96
C ASP A 45 -17.59 1.69 -7.19
N PRO A 46 -17.05 1.82 -8.40
CA PRO A 46 -17.84 1.59 -9.60
C PRO A 46 -18.26 0.11 -9.70
N ALA A 47 -19.38 -0.16 -10.34
CA ALA A 47 -19.98 -1.50 -10.41
C ALA A 47 -19.02 -2.62 -10.84
N TRP A 48 -18.09 -2.32 -11.77
CA TRP A 48 -17.09 -3.30 -12.21
C TRP A 48 -16.08 -3.67 -11.10
N MET A 49 -15.76 -2.73 -10.20
CA MET A 49 -14.86 -2.97 -9.08
C MET A 49 -15.54 -3.79 -7.98
N GLU A 50 -16.81 -3.49 -7.67
CA GLU A 50 -17.59 -4.32 -6.75
C GLU A 50 -17.67 -5.77 -7.24
N GLN A 51 -17.99 -5.96 -8.51
CA GLN A 51 -18.00 -7.28 -9.13
C GLN A 51 -16.62 -7.96 -9.05
N PHE A 52 -15.56 -7.24 -9.36
CA PHE A 52 -14.19 -7.76 -9.28
C PHE A 52 -13.83 -8.20 -7.86
N ARG A 53 -14.21 -7.43 -6.83
CA ARG A 53 -14.00 -7.80 -5.42
C ARG A 53 -14.71 -9.10 -5.06
N LEU A 54 -15.99 -9.24 -5.44
CA LEU A 54 -16.79 -10.44 -5.16
C LEU A 54 -16.26 -11.68 -5.91
N GLU A 55 -15.84 -11.52 -7.15
CA GLU A 55 -15.16 -12.59 -7.91
C GLU A 55 -13.84 -13.00 -7.25
N SER A 56 -13.06 -12.04 -6.78
CA SER A 56 -11.82 -12.30 -6.05
C SER A 56 -12.06 -13.04 -4.74
N LEU A 57 -13.14 -12.72 -4.02
CA LEU A 57 -13.57 -13.46 -2.83
C LEU A 57 -13.94 -14.91 -3.16
N GLN A 58 -14.65 -15.14 -4.25
CA GLN A 58 -14.99 -16.51 -4.69
C GLN A 58 -13.71 -17.31 -5.01
N ILE A 59 -12.73 -16.69 -5.67
CA ILE A 59 -11.45 -17.31 -5.96
C ILE A 59 -10.71 -17.63 -4.64
N TYR A 60 -10.66 -16.68 -3.70
CA TYR A 60 -10.06 -16.86 -2.38
C TYR A 60 -10.65 -18.09 -1.67
N ASN A 61 -11.97 -18.22 -1.63
CA ASN A 61 -12.65 -19.31 -0.93
C ASN A 61 -12.32 -20.69 -1.53
N ASN A 62 -12.05 -20.75 -2.84
CA ASN A 62 -11.74 -21.98 -3.55
C ASN A 62 -10.24 -22.31 -3.63
N MET A 63 -9.37 -21.37 -3.23
CA MET A 63 -7.91 -21.58 -3.26
C MET A 63 -7.39 -22.18 -1.96
N ARG A 64 -6.39 -23.05 -2.09
CA ARG A 64 -5.59 -23.52 -0.96
C ARG A 64 -4.60 -22.44 -0.52
N VAL A 65 -4.28 -22.46 0.77
CA VAL A 65 -3.15 -21.68 1.29
C VAL A 65 -1.86 -22.21 0.64
N PRO A 66 -0.96 -21.35 0.15
CA PRO A 66 0.31 -21.77 -0.40
C PRO A 66 1.15 -22.49 0.66
N ASP A 67 1.83 -23.57 0.27
CA ASP A 67 2.71 -24.39 1.12
C ASP A 67 4.22 -24.14 0.88
N TRP A 68 4.54 -23.29 -0.08
CA TRP A 68 5.92 -22.92 -0.46
C TRP A 68 6.50 -21.74 0.33
N GLY A 69 5.69 -21.09 1.17
CA GLY A 69 6.07 -19.93 1.99
C GLY A 69 6.36 -20.29 3.44
N PRO A 70 6.54 -19.30 4.32
CA PRO A 70 6.66 -19.52 5.75
C PRO A 70 5.35 -20.06 6.34
N SER A 71 5.44 -20.68 7.55
CA SER A 71 4.24 -21.09 8.28
C SER A 71 3.32 -19.92 8.52
N LEU A 72 2.05 -20.15 8.30
CA LEU A 72 0.95 -19.20 8.59
C LEU A 72 0.14 -19.63 9.83
N ASP A 73 0.69 -20.53 10.63
CA ASP A 73 0.11 -20.93 11.91
C ASP A 73 -0.06 -19.69 12.79
N GLY A 74 -1.27 -19.46 13.25
CA GLY A 74 -1.62 -18.27 14.03
C GLY A 74 -2.13 -17.07 13.22
N LEU A 75 -2.15 -17.14 11.88
CA LEU A 75 -2.90 -16.21 11.05
C LEU A 75 -4.33 -16.73 10.86
N ASP A 76 -5.28 -16.04 11.45
CA ASP A 76 -6.70 -16.32 11.29
C ASP A 76 -7.39 -15.08 10.72
N ILE A 77 -7.80 -15.17 9.44
CA ILE A 77 -8.43 -14.05 8.73
C ILE A 77 -9.78 -13.65 9.35
N ASP A 78 -10.44 -14.57 10.03
CA ASP A 78 -11.73 -14.29 10.69
C ASP A 78 -11.57 -13.35 11.89
N HIS A 79 -10.33 -13.17 12.37
CA HIS A 79 -9.98 -12.22 13.44
C HIS A 79 -9.29 -10.96 12.93
N ILE A 80 -9.15 -10.78 11.62
CA ILE A 80 -8.53 -9.61 10.98
C ILE A 80 -9.62 -8.64 10.50
N ALA A 81 -9.58 -7.41 10.96
CA ALA A 81 -10.37 -6.32 10.37
C ALA A 81 -9.72 -5.93 9.04
N THR A 82 -10.45 -6.05 7.94
CA THR A 82 -9.93 -5.82 6.59
C THR A 82 -9.91 -4.35 6.17
N TYR A 83 -10.57 -3.49 6.94
CA TYR A 83 -10.60 -2.05 6.69
C TYR A 83 -10.73 -1.26 7.99
N VAL A 84 -9.85 -0.27 8.17
CA VAL A 84 -9.86 0.67 9.29
C VAL A 84 -9.62 2.08 8.75
N ARG A 85 -10.59 2.98 8.97
CA ARG A 85 -10.46 4.38 8.58
C ARG A 85 -10.07 5.23 9.78
N PRO A 86 -8.92 5.93 9.73
CA PRO A 86 -8.51 6.85 10.78
C PRO A 86 -9.45 8.06 10.85
N ASN A 87 -9.48 8.73 11.99
CA ASN A 87 -10.29 9.93 12.20
C ASN A 87 -9.62 11.17 11.61
N THR A 88 -9.28 11.09 10.34
CA THR A 88 -8.75 12.23 9.57
C THR A 88 -9.12 12.09 8.11
N LYS A 89 -9.11 13.21 7.40
CA LYS A 89 -9.25 13.22 5.94
C LYS A 89 -7.88 13.45 5.31
N MET A 90 -7.72 13.03 4.07
CA MET A 90 -6.54 13.31 3.27
C MET A 90 -6.25 14.82 3.24
N GLN A 91 -5.00 15.18 3.49
CA GLN A 91 -4.49 16.55 3.48
C GLN A 91 -3.44 16.71 2.38
N ASN A 92 -3.41 17.85 1.73
CA ASN A 92 -2.35 18.25 0.79
C ASN A 92 -1.30 19.18 1.44
N ASN A 93 -1.58 19.62 2.66
CA ASN A 93 -0.65 20.39 3.48
C ASN A 93 -0.36 19.61 4.76
N TRP A 94 0.94 19.33 5.01
CA TRP A 94 1.39 18.58 6.18
C TRP A 94 0.98 19.23 7.50
N GLU A 95 0.92 20.55 7.56
CA GLU A 95 0.52 21.26 8.79
C GLU A 95 -0.90 20.93 9.26
N ASN A 96 -1.76 20.52 8.34
CA ASN A 96 -3.16 20.15 8.63
C ASN A 96 -3.32 18.66 9.04
N VAL A 97 -2.27 17.85 8.93
CA VAL A 97 -2.29 16.45 9.40
C VAL A 97 -2.34 16.45 10.94
N PRO A 98 -3.15 15.58 11.58
CA PRO A 98 -3.18 15.47 13.04
C PRO A 98 -1.80 15.25 13.66
N GLN A 99 -1.57 15.83 14.85
CA GLN A 99 -0.23 15.89 15.44
C GLN A 99 0.31 14.50 15.81
N ASP A 100 -0.53 13.61 16.32
CA ASP A 100 -0.18 12.22 16.63
C ASP A 100 0.31 11.45 15.40
N ILE A 101 -0.38 11.62 14.27
CA ILE A 101 0.05 11.04 12.98
C ILE A 101 1.36 11.66 12.51
N LYS A 102 1.51 12.99 12.62
CA LYS A 102 2.77 13.68 12.29
C LYS A 102 3.93 13.14 13.13
N ASP A 103 3.74 13.05 14.43
CA ASP A 103 4.75 12.55 15.36
C ASP A 103 5.17 11.12 15.02
N THR A 104 4.20 10.26 14.64
CA THR A 104 4.48 8.90 14.19
C THR A 104 5.34 8.88 12.94
N PHE A 105 4.97 9.62 11.89
CA PHE A 105 5.76 9.65 10.66
C PHE A 105 7.13 10.31 10.84
N GLU A 106 7.28 11.31 11.70
CA GLU A 106 8.55 11.93 12.02
C GLU A 106 9.49 10.98 12.76
N ARG A 107 8.97 10.21 13.72
CA ARG A 107 9.74 9.19 14.43
C ARG A 107 10.14 8.01 13.55
N LEU A 108 9.31 7.68 12.55
CA LEU A 108 9.57 6.60 11.61
C LEU A 108 10.49 6.98 10.44
N GLY A 109 11.02 8.21 10.45
CA GLY A 109 12.03 8.63 9.50
C GLY A 109 11.49 9.24 8.20
N ILE A 110 10.34 9.95 8.26
CA ILE A 110 9.95 10.89 7.20
C ILE A 110 10.14 12.32 7.76
N PRO A 111 11.39 12.75 8.00
CA PRO A 111 11.65 14.09 8.51
C PRO A 111 11.16 15.14 7.52
N GLN A 112 10.85 16.30 8.02
CA GLN A 112 10.41 17.42 7.19
C GLN A 112 11.40 17.76 6.05
N ALA A 113 12.70 17.52 6.29
CA ALA A 113 13.75 17.70 5.29
C ALA A 113 13.60 16.71 4.10
N GLU A 114 13.23 15.45 4.34
CA GLU A 114 13.01 14.48 3.29
C GLU A 114 11.77 14.84 2.48
N ARG A 115 10.67 15.23 3.12
CA ARG A 115 9.46 15.71 2.44
C ARG A 115 9.75 16.89 1.52
N LYS A 116 10.60 17.81 1.95
CA LYS A 116 11.01 18.98 1.16
C LYS A 116 11.96 18.63 0.01
N SER A 117 12.73 17.55 0.12
CA SER A 117 13.71 17.14 -0.90
C SER A 117 13.16 16.21 -1.96
N LEU A 118 12.05 15.51 -1.70
CA LEU A 118 11.43 14.56 -2.63
C LEU A 118 10.55 15.27 -3.69
N ALA A 119 10.33 14.59 -4.83
CA ALA A 119 9.46 15.08 -5.90
C ALA A 119 7.96 14.99 -5.54
N GLY A 120 7.62 14.09 -4.64
CA GLY A 120 6.29 13.91 -4.09
C GLY A 120 6.29 12.89 -2.96
N VAL A 121 5.37 13.05 -2.03
CA VAL A 121 5.22 12.17 -0.86
C VAL A 121 3.75 11.83 -0.66
N GLY A 122 3.46 10.55 -0.44
CA GLY A 122 2.19 10.04 0.06
C GLY A 122 2.39 9.38 1.42
N ALA A 123 1.46 9.58 2.34
CA ALA A 123 1.46 8.90 3.63
C ALA A 123 0.09 8.28 3.88
N GLN A 124 0.06 6.97 4.04
CA GLN A 124 -1.11 6.20 4.40
C GLN A 124 -1.03 5.77 5.86
N TYR A 125 -2.14 5.89 6.57
CA TYR A 125 -2.29 5.45 7.94
C TYR A 125 -3.48 4.48 8.00
N ASP A 126 -3.23 3.26 8.43
CA ASP A 126 -4.16 2.13 8.33
C ASP A 126 -4.65 1.93 6.88
N SER A 127 -5.94 2.07 6.60
CA SER A 127 -6.49 1.80 5.27
C SER A 127 -6.64 3.04 4.38
N GLU A 128 -6.25 4.23 4.85
CA GLU A 128 -6.50 5.49 4.14
C GLU A 128 -5.26 6.36 3.97
N LEU A 129 -5.18 7.05 2.83
CA LEU A 129 -4.20 8.09 2.63
C LEU A 129 -4.55 9.31 3.51
N VAL A 130 -3.60 9.77 4.31
CA VAL A 130 -3.77 10.90 5.23
C VAL A 130 -3.04 12.16 4.77
N TYR A 131 -2.03 12.00 3.93
CA TYR A 131 -1.26 13.09 3.34
C TYR A 131 -0.80 12.74 1.94
N HIS A 132 -0.89 13.71 1.04
CA HIS A 132 -0.35 13.58 -0.32
C HIS A 132 0.09 14.94 -0.85
N ASN A 133 1.27 14.97 -1.44
CA ASN A 133 1.79 16.15 -2.12
C ASN A 133 2.72 15.74 -3.28
N VAL A 134 2.64 16.51 -4.35
CA VAL A 134 3.54 16.41 -5.51
C VAL A 134 4.06 17.81 -5.85
N ARG A 135 5.33 17.94 -6.18
CA ARG A 135 5.89 19.23 -6.58
C ARG A 135 5.30 19.72 -7.90
N ALA A 136 5.01 21.02 -7.95
CA ALA A 136 4.40 21.64 -9.14
C ALA A 136 5.23 21.45 -10.41
N GLU A 137 6.57 21.51 -10.32
CA GLU A 137 7.45 21.27 -11.45
C GLU A 137 7.43 19.84 -11.99
N VAL A 138 7.10 18.86 -11.15
CA VAL A 138 6.94 17.46 -11.54
C VAL A 138 5.56 17.23 -12.15
N ALA A 139 4.53 17.77 -11.54
CA ALA A 139 3.17 17.74 -12.06
C ALA A 139 3.06 18.47 -13.43
N ALA A 140 3.77 19.59 -13.61
CA ALA A 140 3.80 20.34 -14.86
C ALA A 140 4.41 19.56 -16.05
N GLN A 141 5.18 18.49 -15.78
CA GLN A 141 5.69 17.57 -16.79
C GLN A 141 4.66 16.49 -17.17
N GLY A 142 3.45 16.53 -16.60
CA GLY A 142 2.41 15.53 -16.80
C GLY A 142 2.58 14.27 -15.95
N VAL A 143 3.50 14.28 -14.99
CA VAL A 143 3.65 13.17 -14.04
C VAL A 143 2.45 13.15 -13.12
N VAL A 144 1.80 12.00 -13.04
CA VAL A 144 0.70 11.74 -12.14
C VAL A 144 1.21 10.95 -10.94
N TYR A 145 0.93 11.43 -9.76
CA TYR A 145 1.08 10.69 -8.53
C TYR A 145 -0.12 11.02 -7.65
N THR A 146 -0.93 10.04 -7.36
CA THR A 146 -2.12 10.16 -6.52
C THR A 146 -2.39 8.83 -5.79
N ASP A 147 -3.41 8.78 -4.95
CA ASP A 147 -3.89 7.53 -4.37
C ASP A 147 -4.72 6.73 -5.40
N MET A 148 -4.83 5.42 -5.14
CA MET A 148 -5.52 4.51 -6.07
C MET A 148 -7.02 4.79 -6.17
N GLU A 149 -7.68 5.19 -5.08
CA GLU A 149 -9.11 5.51 -5.11
C GLU A 149 -9.37 6.76 -5.94
N SER A 150 -8.58 7.82 -5.77
CA SER A 150 -8.67 9.03 -6.60
C SER A 150 -8.44 8.72 -8.08
N ALA A 151 -7.49 7.85 -8.40
CA ALA A 151 -7.26 7.41 -9.77
C ALA A 151 -8.43 6.59 -10.32
N LEU A 152 -9.04 5.72 -9.50
CA LEU A 152 -10.17 4.88 -9.87
C LEU A 152 -11.43 5.70 -10.21
N HIS A 153 -11.65 6.81 -9.50
CA HIS A 153 -12.83 7.66 -9.66
C HIS A 153 -12.60 8.88 -10.56
N GLY A 154 -11.35 9.21 -10.87
CA GLY A 154 -10.96 10.40 -11.60
C GLY A 154 -10.74 10.19 -13.10
N GLU A 155 -9.95 11.07 -13.67
CA GLU A 155 -9.59 11.05 -15.10
C GLU A 155 -8.75 9.82 -15.51
N TYR A 156 -8.16 9.11 -14.56
CA TYR A 156 -7.34 7.91 -14.80
C TYR A 156 -8.11 6.59 -14.67
N ALA A 157 -9.44 6.64 -14.47
CA ALA A 157 -10.28 5.46 -14.25
C ALA A 157 -10.11 4.37 -15.32
N GLU A 158 -10.05 4.76 -16.60
CA GLU A 158 -9.84 3.82 -17.70
C GLU A 158 -8.43 3.20 -17.69
N MET A 159 -7.42 3.98 -17.28
CA MET A 159 -6.05 3.47 -17.12
C MET A 159 -5.98 2.48 -15.94
N VAL A 160 -6.60 2.80 -14.82
CA VAL A 160 -6.73 1.87 -13.69
C VAL A 160 -7.41 0.59 -14.16
N ARG A 161 -8.57 0.67 -14.83
CA ARG A 161 -9.29 -0.50 -15.33
C ARG A 161 -8.46 -1.37 -16.28
N LYS A 162 -7.59 -0.75 -17.07
CA LYS A 162 -6.71 -1.43 -18.03
C LYS A 162 -5.59 -2.21 -17.34
N TYR A 163 -5.02 -1.68 -16.25
CA TYR A 163 -3.78 -2.19 -15.67
C TYR A 163 -3.96 -2.87 -14.29
N PHE A 164 -4.97 -2.48 -13.52
CA PHE A 164 -5.20 -2.98 -12.17
C PHE A 164 -5.38 -4.50 -12.13
N MET A 165 -4.57 -5.15 -11.33
CA MET A 165 -4.53 -6.61 -11.13
C MET A 165 -4.48 -7.42 -12.44
N LYS A 166 -3.64 -6.96 -13.40
CA LYS A 166 -3.35 -7.67 -14.64
C LYS A 166 -2.00 -8.38 -14.61
N LEU A 167 -1.03 -7.89 -13.87
CA LEU A 167 0.24 -8.60 -13.62
C LEU A 167 0.12 -9.55 -12.44
N VAL A 168 -0.48 -9.09 -11.34
CA VAL A 168 -0.80 -9.91 -10.17
C VAL A 168 -2.28 -10.18 -10.20
N THR A 169 -2.68 -11.35 -10.71
CA THR A 169 -4.11 -11.68 -10.81
C THR A 169 -4.64 -12.33 -9.54
N PRO A 170 -5.95 -12.25 -9.24
CA PRO A 170 -6.55 -12.98 -8.12
C PRO A 170 -6.35 -14.51 -8.20
N ARG A 171 -5.97 -15.03 -9.38
CA ARG A 171 -5.73 -16.46 -9.60
C ARG A 171 -4.31 -16.92 -9.33
N ASP A 172 -3.39 -16.02 -9.00
CA ASP A 172 -1.99 -16.35 -8.77
C ASP A 172 -1.78 -17.17 -7.49
N HIS A 173 -2.39 -16.76 -6.40
CA HIS A 173 -2.41 -17.44 -5.11
C HIS A 173 -3.48 -16.83 -4.18
N LYS A 174 -3.77 -17.54 -3.09
CA LYS A 174 -4.84 -17.18 -2.14
C LYS A 174 -4.76 -15.73 -1.63
N PHE A 175 -3.54 -15.20 -1.36
CA PHE A 175 -3.37 -13.84 -0.84
C PHE A 175 -3.49 -12.77 -1.92
N ALA A 176 -3.24 -13.07 -3.19
CA ALA A 176 -3.58 -12.20 -4.30
C ALA A 176 -5.11 -12.11 -4.48
N ALA A 177 -5.82 -13.22 -4.29
CA ALA A 177 -7.28 -13.22 -4.28
C ALA A 177 -7.85 -12.42 -3.09
N LEU A 178 -7.27 -12.60 -1.89
CA LEU A 178 -7.61 -11.80 -0.71
C LEU A 178 -7.43 -10.30 -0.99
N HIS A 179 -6.26 -9.93 -1.52
CA HIS A 179 -5.99 -8.54 -1.89
C HIS A 179 -7.05 -8.00 -2.86
N GLY A 180 -7.36 -8.73 -3.93
CA GLY A 180 -8.40 -8.32 -4.88
C GLY A 180 -9.77 -8.10 -4.27
N ALA A 181 -10.13 -8.87 -3.22
CA ALA A 181 -11.40 -8.73 -2.52
C ALA A 181 -11.48 -7.50 -1.60
N VAL A 182 -10.36 -7.15 -0.92
CA VAL A 182 -10.40 -6.17 0.18
C VAL A 182 -9.38 -5.03 0.06
N TRP A 183 -8.74 -4.83 -1.09
CA TRP A 183 -7.77 -3.77 -1.26
C TRP A 183 -8.33 -2.39 -0.88
N SER A 184 -7.48 -1.56 -0.30
CA SER A 184 -7.78 -0.16 0.04
C SER A 184 -6.49 0.63 0.15
N GLY A 185 -6.52 1.88 -0.30
CA GLY A 185 -5.33 2.73 -0.32
C GLY A 185 -4.31 2.33 -1.37
N GLY A 186 -3.10 2.84 -1.21
CA GLY A 186 -2.00 2.62 -2.13
C GLY A 186 -1.76 3.79 -3.08
N SER A 187 -0.91 3.57 -4.08
CA SER A 187 -0.39 4.63 -4.94
C SER A 187 -0.63 4.35 -6.40
N PHE A 188 -1.09 5.36 -7.12
CA PHE A 188 -1.13 5.37 -8.58
C PHE A 188 -0.08 6.35 -9.11
N VAL A 189 0.82 5.86 -9.96
CA VAL A 189 1.86 6.68 -10.59
C VAL A 189 1.88 6.44 -12.09
N TYR A 190 1.83 7.53 -12.84
CA TYR A 190 2.05 7.51 -14.29
C TYR A 190 3.12 8.54 -14.66
N VAL A 191 4.17 8.10 -15.33
CA VAL A 191 5.21 8.96 -15.88
C VAL A 191 5.10 8.97 -17.39
N PRO A 192 4.78 10.11 -18.03
CA PRO A 192 4.58 10.20 -19.46
C PRO A 192 5.85 9.89 -20.26
N LYS A 193 5.65 9.55 -21.53
CA LYS A 193 6.70 9.23 -22.50
C LYS A 193 7.84 10.25 -22.48
N GLY A 194 9.08 9.77 -22.32
CA GLY A 194 10.30 10.57 -22.37
C GLY A 194 10.59 11.42 -21.13
N VAL A 195 9.67 11.50 -20.16
CA VAL A 195 9.84 12.32 -18.95
C VAL A 195 10.86 11.69 -18.00
N GLN A 196 11.81 12.49 -17.53
CA GLN A 196 12.85 12.05 -16.60
C GLN A 196 12.59 12.63 -15.22
N VAL A 197 12.07 11.82 -14.30
CA VAL A 197 11.86 12.24 -12.89
C VAL A 197 13.16 12.02 -12.13
N SER A 198 13.93 13.10 -11.94
CA SER A 198 15.27 13.04 -11.35
C SER A 198 15.30 12.92 -9.84
N ILE A 199 14.23 13.34 -9.17
CA ILE A 199 14.07 13.29 -7.72
C ILE A 199 13.05 12.19 -7.38
N PRO A 200 13.29 11.31 -6.38
CA PRO A 200 12.36 10.23 -6.08
C PRO A 200 10.97 10.70 -5.67
N LEU A 201 9.97 9.90 -6.02
CA LEU A 201 8.65 9.88 -5.37
C LEU A 201 8.67 8.87 -4.22
N GLN A 202 7.93 9.13 -3.15
CA GLN A 202 7.89 8.23 -2.00
C GLN A 202 6.45 8.04 -1.50
N SER A 203 6.07 6.79 -1.22
CA SER A 203 4.92 6.45 -0.40
C SER A 203 5.36 5.83 0.92
N TYR A 204 4.62 6.11 1.97
CA TYR A 204 4.82 5.50 3.27
C TYR A 204 3.51 4.94 3.81
N PHE A 205 3.54 3.68 4.23
CA PHE A 205 2.38 2.95 4.76
C PHE A 205 2.61 2.57 6.22
N ARG A 206 1.71 3.03 7.09
CA ARG A 206 1.71 2.70 8.51
C ARG A 206 0.44 1.96 8.88
N LEU A 207 0.55 0.71 9.31
CA LEU A 207 -0.54 -0.02 9.94
C LEU A 207 -0.45 0.16 11.46
N ASN A 208 -1.31 0.99 12.03
CA ASN A 208 -1.37 1.23 13.48
C ASN A 208 -2.48 0.42 14.18
N ALA A 209 -3.54 0.07 13.48
CA ALA A 209 -4.69 -0.63 14.05
C ALA A 209 -4.34 -2.06 14.48
N LYS A 210 -4.67 -2.41 15.74
CA LYS A 210 -4.47 -3.74 16.32
C LYS A 210 -5.44 -4.76 15.70
N GLY A 211 -4.95 -5.96 15.31
CA GLY A 211 -5.79 -7.01 14.73
C GLY A 211 -6.41 -6.62 13.39
N ALA A 212 -5.69 -5.78 12.63
CA ALA A 212 -6.13 -5.33 11.32
C ALA A 212 -5.19 -5.79 10.20
N GLY A 213 -5.70 -5.74 8.98
CA GLY A 213 -4.94 -5.92 7.75
C GLY A 213 -4.74 -4.60 7.02
N GLN A 214 -3.63 -4.52 6.27
CA GLN A 214 -3.35 -3.46 5.32
C GLN A 214 -3.17 -4.08 3.94
N PHE A 215 -3.91 -3.55 2.94
CA PHE A 215 -4.06 -4.14 1.61
C PHE A 215 -3.91 -3.08 0.53
N GLU A 216 -2.86 -2.27 0.62
CA GLU A 216 -2.61 -1.19 -0.33
C GLU A 216 -2.24 -1.73 -1.71
N HIS A 217 -2.70 -1.04 -2.76
CA HIS A 217 -2.37 -1.34 -4.14
C HIS A 217 -1.49 -0.26 -4.76
N THR A 218 -0.26 -0.60 -5.10
CA THR A 218 0.65 0.31 -5.81
C THR A 218 0.70 -0.06 -7.29
N LEU A 219 0.24 0.84 -8.15
CA LEU A 219 0.28 0.71 -9.61
C LEU A 219 1.17 1.79 -10.20
N ILE A 220 2.29 1.39 -10.81
CA ILE A 220 3.26 2.31 -11.42
C ILE A 220 3.39 2.01 -12.90
N ILE A 221 3.19 3.01 -13.74
CA ILE A 221 3.35 2.94 -15.18
C ILE A 221 4.40 3.97 -15.58
N VAL A 222 5.57 3.51 -16.08
CA VAL A 222 6.63 4.35 -16.63
C VAL A 222 6.62 4.17 -18.14
N ASP A 223 6.19 5.21 -18.86
CA ASP A 223 5.96 5.14 -20.30
C ASP A 223 7.28 5.17 -21.09
N GLU A 224 7.21 4.98 -22.39
CA GLU A 224 8.36 4.80 -23.27
C GLU A 224 9.47 5.85 -23.05
N GLY A 225 10.70 5.39 -22.82
CA GLY A 225 11.87 6.25 -22.63
C GLY A 225 11.85 7.11 -21.36
N ALA A 226 10.84 6.98 -20.50
CA ALA A 226 10.75 7.73 -19.25
C ALA A 226 11.61 7.13 -18.13
N SER A 227 11.82 7.87 -17.05
CA SER A 227 12.52 7.35 -15.88
C SER A 227 11.93 7.81 -14.55
N LEU A 228 11.94 6.91 -13.57
CA LEU A 228 11.45 7.14 -12.22
C LEU A 228 12.27 6.38 -11.19
N HIS A 229 12.52 6.99 -10.03
CA HIS A 229 12.84 6.29 -8.79
C HIS A 229 11.65 6.43 -7.83
N PHE A 230 11.07 5.31 -7.44
CA PHE A 230 9.99 5.25 -6.44
C PHE A 230 10.47 4.54 -5.19
N ILE A 231 10.17 5.12 -4.03
CA ILE A 231 10.53 4.57 -2.72
C ILE A 231 9.24 4.24 -1.97
N GLU A 232 9.15 3.03 -1.47
CA GLU A 232 8.03 2.58 -0.64
C GLU A 232 8.53 2.22 0.75
N GLY A 233 7.94 2.81 1.77
CA GLY A 233 8.21 2.50 3.17
C GLY A 233 6.99 1.90 3.84
N CYS A 234 7.17 0.81 4.59
CA CYS A 234 6.10 0.14 5.31
C CYS A 234 6.50 -0.15 6.75
N SER A 235 5.57 0.04 7.69
CA SER A 235 5.83 -0.28 9.10
C SER A 235 4.56 -0.60 9.89
N ALA A 236 4.72 -1.35 10.98
CA ALA A 236 3.69 -1.57 12.00
C ALA A 236 4.32 -1.71 13.38
N PRO A 237 3.63 -1.24 14.45
CA PRO A 237 4.05 -1.47 15.82
C PRO A 237 3.85 -2.93 16.21
N LYS A 238 4.42 -3.32 17.35
CA LYS A 238 4.26 -4.65 17.92
C LYS A 238 2.97 -4.73 18.71
N TYR A 239 2.12 -5.71 18.40
CA TYR A 239 0.92 -6.09 19.16
C TYR A 239 1.00 -7.51 19.69
N ASN A 240 0.11 -7.87 20.60
CA ASN A 240 -0.02 -9.24 21.15
C ASN A 240 -0.92 -10.14 20.29
N VAL A 241 -1.33 -9.65 19.14
CA VAL A 241 -2.18 -10.35 18.17
C VAL A 241 -1.55 -10.29 16.79
N ALA A 242 -1.95 -11.18 15.89
CA ALA A 242 -1.53 -11.13 14.51
C ALA A 242 -2.08 -9.87 13.82
N ASN A 243 -1.23 -9.25 13.02
CA ASN A 243 -1.60 -8.26 12.01
C ASN A 243 -1.18 -8.81 10.63
N LEU A 244 -1.87 -8.41 9.60
CA LEU A 244 -1.63 -8.86 8.25
C LEU A 244 -1.28 -7.70 7.32
N HIS A 245 -0.24 -7.85 6.53
CA HIS A 245 0.05 -6.98 5.39
C HIS A 245 0.04 -7.83 4.12
N ALA A 246 -0.89 -7.57 3.22
CA ALA A 246 -0.98 -8.26 1.94
C ALA A 246 -1.17 -7.23 0.82
N GLY A 247 -0.21 -6.32 0.68
CA GLY A 247 -0.13 -5.33 -0.38
C GLY A 247 0.15 -5.97 -1.74
N CYS A 248 -0.19 -5.25 -2.79
CA CYS A 248 0.08 -5.63 -4.17
C CYS A 248 0.78 -4.50 -4.91
N VAL A 249 1.86 -4.82 -5.62
CA VAL A 249 2.62 -3.86 -6.43
C VAL A 249 2.73 -4.35 -7.85
N GLU A 250 2.22 -3.56 -8.80
CA GLU A 250 2.30 -3.81 -10.24
C GLU A 250 3.10 -2.70 -10.92
N LEU A 251 4.19 -3.09 -11.58
CA LEU A 251 5.14 -2.19 -12.21
C LEU A 251 5.15 -2.42 -13.72
N TYR A 252 4.74 -1.44 -14.48
CA TYR A 252 4.79 -1.46 -15.96
C TYR A 252 5.89 -0.53 -16.44
N VAL A 253 6.94 -1.11 -17.02
CA VAL A 253 8.10 -0.39 -17.55
C VAL A 253 8.10 -0.56 -19.06
N LYS A 254 7.72 0.50 -19.77
CA LYS A 254 7.56 0.48 -21.22
C LYS A 254 8.91 0.53 -21.94
N LYS A 255 8.89 0.35 -23.27
CA LYS A 255 10.09 0.30 -24.10
C LYS A 255 11.08 1.43 -23.81
N GLY A 256 12.33 1.08 -23.49
CA GLY A 256 13.39 2.04 -23.19
C GLY A 256 13.23 2.84 -21.89
N ALA A 257 12.19 2.56 -21.11
CA ALA A 257 11.97 3.21 -19.82
C ALA A 257 12.88 2.63 -18.73
N LYS A 258 13.04 3.38 -17.64
CA LYS A 258 13.83 2.97 -16.47
C LYS A 258 13.02 3.21 -15.19
N LEU A 259 12.86 2.16 -14.39
CA LEU A 259 12.26 2.24 -13.06
C LEU A 259 13.22 1.69 -12.01
N ARG A 260 13.55 2.49 -11.02
CA ARG A 260 14.11 2.01 -9.76
C ARG A 260 13.00 1.99 -8.73
N TYR A 261 12.69 0.81 -8.21
CA TYR A 261 11.75 0.62 -7.12
C TYR A 261 12.51 0.16 -5.88
N SER A 262 12.41 0.92 -4.79
CA SER A 262 13.06 0.62 -3.52
C SER A 262 12.01 0.44 -2.45
N THR A 263 12.10 -0.62 -1.66
CA THR A 263 11.20 -0.84 -0.53
C THR A 263 11.99 -0.91 0.78
N ILE A 264 11.46 -0.27 1.82
CA ILE A 264 12.00 -0.26 3.17
C ILE A 264 10.90 -0.73 4.10
N GLU A 265 11.05 -1.94 4.65
CA GLU A 265 10.02 -2.57 5.45
C GLU A 265 10.51 -2.75 6.90
N ASN A 266 9.71 -2.26 7.84
CA ASN A 266 10.01 -2.35 9.27
C ASN A 266 8.79 -2.92 10.04
N TRP A 267 8.66 -4.24 9.99
CA TRP A 267 7.57 -4.97 10.60
C TRP A 267 7.93 -5.52 11.98
N SER A 268 6.95 -5.58 12.85
CA SER A 268 7.07 -6.32 14.11
C SER A 268 7.06 -7.84 13.86
N LYS A 269 7.55 -8.62 14.83
CA LYS A 269 7.60 -10.09 14.72
C LYS A 269 6.21 -10.77 14.66
N ASN A 270 5.14 -10.06 14.99
CA ASN A 270 3.76 -10.56 14.95
C ASN A 270 3.04 -10.18 13.66
N MET A 271 3.75 -9.61 12.71
CA MET A 271 3.23 -9.22 11.40
C MET A 271 3.40 -10.33 10.40
N TYR A 272 2.31 -10.74 9.75
CA TYR A 272 2.37 -11.56 8.57
C TYR A 272 2.49 -10.62 7.36
N ASN A 273 3.66 -10.61 6.73
CA ASN A 273 3.91 -9.79 5.54
C ASN A 273 3.88 -10.67 4.29
N LEU A 274 2.77 -10.61 3.56
CA LEU A 274 2.44 -11.48 2.42
C LEU A 274 2.26 -10.68 1.13
N ASN A 275 3.19 -9.75 0.88
CA ASN A 275 3.16 -8.89 -0.29
C ASN A 275 3.42 -9.63 -1.59
N THR A 276 2.79 -9.16 -2.66
CA THR A 276 3.05 -9.61 -4.02
C THR A 276 3.49 -8.45 -4.89
N LYS A 277 4.70 -8.51 -5.41
CA LYS A 277 5.27 -7.45 -6.27
C LYS A 277 5.68 -8.06 -7.61
N ARG A 278 5.21 -7.47 -8.72
CA ARG A 278 5.52 -7.94 -10.07
C ARG A 278 5.79 -6.80 -11.03
N ALA A 279 6.76 -6.99 -11.91
CA ALA A 279 7.09 -6.04 -12.96
C ALA A 279 6.95 -6.69 -14.35
N LEU A 280 6.42 -5.92 -15.29
CA LEU A 280 6.50 -6.17 -16.73
C LEU A 280 7.43 -5.14 -17.35
N VAL A 281 8.50 -5.61 -17.97
CA VAL A 281 9.47 -4.77 -18.70
C VAL A 281 9.35 -5.07 -20.18
N GLU A 282 9.01 -4.07 -20.96
CA GLU A 282 8.92 -4.17 -22.42
C GLU A 282 10.29 -3.92 -23.08
N GLU A 283 10.60 -4.65 -24.16
CA GLU A 283 11.83 -4.49 -24.92
C GLU A 283 11.77 -3.30 -25.90
#